data_ebc9669d089ff416b1943458defe1227
#
_entry.id   ebc9669d089ff416b1943458defe1227
#
_cell.length_a   1.000
_cell.length_b   1.000
_cell.length_c   1.000
_cell.angle_alpha   90.00
_cell.angle_beta   90.00
_cell.angle_gamma   90.00
#
_symmetry.space_group_name_H-M   'P 1'
#
loop_
_entity.id
_entity.type
_entity.pdbx_description
1 polymer ?
#
loop_
_entity_poly.entity_id
_entity_poly.type
_entity_poly.pdbx_seq_one_letter_code
_entity_poly.pdbx_strand_id
1 'polypeptide(L)'
;MKMLSMHLKTTSLFDFTIMFVSFQQELQLPTMLTLFIGISIAVLLLTWLSTSTRRKGEIPGKLGIPFLGQTFAFLAATNSTKGCYDFVRLRRSRYGQWFKTRLFGNVHVYVPTVEGAKTVFANDFVLFNKGYLKSMGDMVGKKSLLRVPHEIHGRMRRLLSDPFSMKSVSKFVPKFDRELCARLERLERAGKSFRVLEFTMKVAFDGICDMLMSITDASTLEQLERDVTVVADAMLSFPIMLPGSRYYSGMKARKRILETLKAKITRRRNGQETGDDFLQSMLQRDSYPPNERLDDEEIMDNLLTMIIAGQSTTAAAIMWCVKFLDENKQVQDRLREEQLSILGKNAVGALLKYEDLMSMAYGSKVVKETLRMANVLLWYPRVALHDCTIGGFEIKKGWQVNVDATHIHYDPTIYTEPMRFNPSRFDDMQKPCSYIPFGSGPRTCLGINMAKVTMLVFLHRLTGGYTWIVDDDDPSLERKAHIPRLQSGCPITLTRLDSKA
;
A
#
# COMPACT_ATOMS: atom_id res chain seq x y z
N MET A 1 19.33 -39.46 -23.55
CA MET A 1 18.90 -38.20 -22.92
C MET A 1 20.01 -37.28 -22.40
N LYS A 2 21.30 -37.64 -22.54
CA LYS A 2 22.46 -36.78 -22.17
C LYS A 2 23.12 -36.06 -23.35
N MET A 3 22.80 -36.41 -24.61
CA MET A 3 23.36 -35.76 -25.80
C MET A 3 22.55 -34.55 -26.32
N LEU A 4 21.28 -34.43 -26.01
CA LEU A 4 20.45 -33.26 -26.43
C LEU A 4 20.71 -32.00 -25.61
N SER A 5 21.30 -32.11 -24.42
CA SER A 5 21.56 -30.96 -23.51
C SER A 5 22.84 -30.16 -23.86
N MET A 6 23.73 -30.73 -24.65
CA MET A 6 24.98 -30.04 -25.08
C MET A 6 24.80 -29.24 -26.38
N HIS A 7 23.84 -29.61 -27.24
CA HIS A 7 23.61 -28.90 -28.51
C HIS A 7 22.87 -27.55 -28.33
N LEU A 8 22.05 -27.42 -27.30
CA LEU A 8 21.30 -26.16 -27.01
C LEU A 8 22.16 -25.04 -26.37
N LYS A 9 23.36 -25.35 -25.87
CA LYS A 9 24.27 -24.34 -25.29
C LYS A 9 25.27 -23.76 -26.29
N THR A 10 25.55 -24.45 -27.38
CA THR A 10 26.49 -23.99 -28.39
C THR A 10 25.82 -23.20 -29.51
N THR A 11 24.56 -23.45 -29.82
CA THR A 11 23.78 -22.69 -30.81
C THR A 11 23.54 -21.25 -30.40
N SER A 12 23.34 -20.96 -29.12
CA SER A 12 23.03 -19.58 -28.69
C SER A 12 24.23 -18.62 -28.76
N LEU A 13 25.44 -19.09 -28.57
CA LEU A 13 26.66 -18.27 -28.74
C LEU A 13 27.01 -18.02 -30.19
N PHE A 14 26.78 -19.01 -31.06
CA PHE A 14 27.07 -18.92 -32.49
C PHE A 14 26.08 -17.97 -33.18
N ASP A 15 24.79 -18.04 -32.83
CA ASP A 15 23.77 -17.16 -33.37
C ASP A 15 23.98 -15.68 -32.90
N PHE A 16 24.46 -15.48 -31.70
CA PHE A 16 24.78 -14.13 -31.19
C PHE A 16 26.01 -13.53 -31.91
N THR A 17 26.99 -14.36 -32.23
CA THR A 17 28.19 -13.95 -32.97
C THR A 17 27.86 -13.61 -34.42
N ILE A 18 27.01 -14.41 -35.08
CA ILE A 18 26.55 -14.17 -36.45
C ILE A 18 25.70 -12.91 -36.53
N MET A 19 24.78 -12.70 -35.55
CA MET A 19 23.96 -11.51 -35.48
C MET A 19 24.81 -10.24 -35.24
N PHE A 20 25.88 -10.35 -34.42
CA PHE A 20 26.81 -9.25 -34.17
C PHE A 20 27.64 -8.88 -35.38
N VAL A 21 28.12 -9.89 -36.15
CA VAL A 21 28.87 -9.67 -37.38
C VAL A 21 28.00 -9.10 -38.51
N SER A 22 26.74 -9.54 -38.64
CA SER A 22 25.81 -8.97 -39.63
C SER A 22 25.40 -7.52 -39.24
N PHE A 23 25.24 -7.22 -37.97
CA PHE A 23 24.98 -5.86 -37.48
C PHE A 23 26.16 -4.89 -37.72
N GLN A 24 27.39 -5.45 -37.72
CA GLN A 24 28.60 -4.69 -38.00
C GLN A 24 28.74 -4.32 -39.50
N GLN A 25 28.25 -5.19 -40.40
CA GLN A 25 28.26 -4.90 -41.83
C GLN A 25 27.21 -3.86 -42.24
N GLU A 26 26.03 -3.84 -41.59
CA GLU A 26 24.99 -2.86 -41.92
C GLU A 26 25.26 -1.44 -41.36
N LEU A 27 25.97 -1.32 -40.24
CA LEU A 27 26.15 -0.02 -39.57
C LEU A 27 27.48 0.68 -39.83
N GLN A 28 28.43 0.07 -40.58
CA GLN A 28 29.77 0.62 -40.86
C GLN A 28 30.46 1.26 -39.65
N LEU A 29 30.27 0.68 -38.45
CA LEU A 29 30.83 1.20 -37.22
C LEU A 29 32.35 1.12 -37.20
N PRO A 30 33.11 2.15 -36.77
CA PRO A 30 34.55 2.10 -36.66
C PRO A 30 35.00 0.90 -35.80
N THR A 31 36.04 0.21 -36.23
CA THR A 31 36.57 -1.00 -35.57
C THR A 31 36.88 -0.77 -34.08
N MET A 32 37.29 0.43 -33.71
CA MET A 32 37.52 0.85 -32.29
C MET A 32 36.26 0.84 -31.45
N LEU A 33 35.11 1.25 -31.99
CA LEU A 33 33.82 1.26 -31.27
C LEU A 33 33.30 -0.14 -31.01
N THR A 34 33.46 -1.04 -32.01
CA THR A 34 33.06 -2.45 -31.85
C THR A 34 33.94 -3.19 -30.85
N LEU A 35 35.25 -2.89 -30.85
CA LEU A 35 36.18 -3.41 -29.84
C LEU A 35 35.84 -2.92 -28.45
N PHE A 36 35.52 -1.63 -28.31
CA PHE A 36 35.10 -1.03 -27.03
C PHE A 36 33.80 -1.62 -26.49
N ILE A 37 32.81 -1.85 -27.37
CA ILE A 37 31.54 -2.50 -27.01
C ILE A 37 31.80 -3.95 -26.60
N GLY A 38 32.63 -4.70 -27.37
CA GLY A 38 33.01 -6.08 -27.06
C GLY A 38 33.74 -6.23 -25.72
N ILE A 39 34.71 -5.34 -25.44
CA ILE A 39 35.42 -5.31 -24.15
C ILE A 39 34.47 -4.95 -23.02
N SER A 40 33.57 -3.96 -23.22
CA SER A 40 32.58 -3.56 -22.22
C SER A 40 31.62 -4.70 -21.86
N ILE A 41 31.15 -5.45 -22.86
CA ILE A 41 30.32 -6.64 -22.68
C ILE A 41 31.10 -7.75 -21.94
N ALA A 42 32.36 -7.99 -22.31
CA ALA A 42 33.20 -8.99 -21.67
C ALA A 42 33.48 -8.63 -20.19
N VAL A 43 33.79 -7.36 -19.88
CA VAL A 43 33.96 -6.87 -18.52
C VAL A 43 32.67 -7.00 -17.72
N LEU A 44 31.52 -6.69 -18.33
CA LEU A 44 30.20 -6.86 -17.70
C LEU A 44 29.90 -8.35 -17.42
N LEU A 45 30.23 -9.25 -18.32
CA LEU A 45 30.08 -10.69 -18.13
C LEU A 45 31.05 -11.22 -17.06
N LEU A 46 32.30 -10.80 -17.04
CA LEU A 46 33.29 -11.20 -16.06
C LEU A 46 32.91 -10.68 -14.65
N THR A 47 32.46 -9.45 -14.54
CA THR A 47 31.95 -8.92 -13.26
C THR A 47 30.70 -9.65 -12.79
N TRP A 48 29.81 -10.03 -13.71
CA TRP A 48 28.64 -10.84 -13.42
C TRP A 48 28.97 -12.25 -12.94
N LEU A 49 30.00 -12.89 -13.52
CA LEU A 49 30.49 -14.21 -13.12
C LEU A 49 31.27 -14.15 -11.78
N SER A 50 32.05 -13.11 -11.52
CA SER A 50 32.88 -12.98 -10.33
C SER A 50 32.09 -12.68 -9.05
N THR A 51 30.86 -12.17 -9.14
CA THR A 51 29.99 -11.90 -7.96
C THR A 51 29.38 -13.16 -7.35
N SER A 52 29.79 -14.36 -7.75
CA SER A 52 29.15 -15.62 -7.37
C SER A 52 29.72 -16.31 -6.12
N THR A 53 30.81 -15.84 -5.51
CA THR A 53 31.38 -16.45 -4.30
C THR A 53 30.82 -15.82 -3.04
N ARG A 54 30.02 -16.60 -2.30
CA ARG A 54 29.43 -16.20 -1.01
C ARG A 54 30.50 -16.13 0.08
N ARG A 55 30.67 -14.97 0.71
CA ARG A 55 31.46 -14.83 1.92
C ARG A 55 30.66 -15.32 3.13
N LYS A 56 31.33 -15.94 4.11
CA LYS A 56 30.70 -16.37 5.39
C LYS A 56 30.09 -15.13 6.07
N GLY A 57 28.82 -15.17 6.44
CA GLY A 57 28.09 -14.03 7.04
C GLY A 57 27.45 -13.06 6.06
N GLU A 58 27.58 -13.26 4.75
CA GLU A 58 26.95 -12.43 3.74
C GLU A 58 25.50 -12.85 3.48
N ILE A 59 24.60 -11.86 3.30
CA ILE A 59 23.19 -12.13 2.94
C ILE A 59 23.14 -12.84 1.58
N PRO A 60 22.47 -14.01 1.48
CA PRO A 60 22.35 -14.74 0.22
C PRO A 60 21.57 -13.96 -0.83
N GLY A 61 21.82 -14.25 -2.10
CA GLY A 61 21.06 -13.69 -3.21
C GLY A 61 21.95 -13.25 -4.39
N LYS A 62 21.36 -13.18 -5.57
CA LYS A 62 22.02 -12.69 -6.78
C LYS A 62 21.61 -11.26 -7.05
N LEU A 63 22.58 -10.40 -7.32
CA LEU A 63 22.31 -9.00 -7.65
C LEU A 63 21.81 -8.80 -9.09
N GLY A 64 22.03 -9.81 -9.97
CA GLY A 64 21.63 -9.74 -11.39
C GLY A 64 22.56 -8.87 -12.23
N ILE A 65 22.04 -8.36 -13.35
CA ILE A 65 22.79 -7.54 -14.31
C ILE A 65 23.22 -6.21 -13.63
N PRO A 66 24.45 -5.71 -13.85
CA PRO A 66 24.89 -4.41 -13.33
C PRO A 66 23.86 -3.32 -13.62
N PHE A 67 23.63 -2.42 -12.68
CA PHE A 67 22.64 -1.32 -12.65
C PHE A 67 21.17 -1.79 -12.69
N LEU A 68 20.77 -2.64 -13.62
CA LEU A 68 19.37 -3.09 -13.78
C LEU A 68 18.95 -4.12 -12.73
N GLY A 69 19.89 -4.98 -12.32
CA GLY A 69 19.61 -6.03 -11.36
C GLY A 69 18.55 -7.01 -11.85
N GLN A 70 17.55 -7.25 -11.03
CA GLN A 70 16.43 -8.13 -11.33
C GLN A 70 15.12 -7.33 -11.52
N THR A 71 15.22 -6.05 -11.88
CA THR A 71 14.08 -5.12 -12.03
C THR A 71 13.03 -5.65 -13.01
N PHE A 72 13.45 -6.20 -14.16
CA PHE A 72 12.50 -6.76 -15.13
C PHE A 72 11.73 -7.96 -14.57
N ALA A 73 12.39 -8.84 -13.80
CA ALA A 73 11.72 -9.96 -13.15
C ALA A 73 10.73 -9.49 -12.07
N PHE A 74 11.05 -8.41 -11.34
CA PHE A 74 10.13 -7.77 -10.41
C PHE A 74 8.92 -7.15 -11.10
N LEU A 75 9.15 -6.42 -12.20
CA LEU A 75 8.08 -5.84 -13.00
C LEU A 75 7.21 -6.91 -13.67
N ALA A 76 7.80 -8.02 -14.12
CA ALA A 76 7.04 -9.17 -14.65
C ALA A 76 6.12 -9.77 -13.57
N ALA A 77 6.61 -9.95 -12.35
CA ALA A 77 5.78 -10.41 -11.22
C ALA A 77 4.66 -9.41 -10.91
N THR A 78 4.95 -8.11 -10.88
CA THR A 78 3.95 -7.05 -10.67
C THR A 78 2.88 -7.03 -11.77
N ASN A 79 3.25 -7.41 -13.00
CA ASN A 79 2.33 -7.51 -14.13
C ASN A 79 1.63 -8.88 -14.23
N SER A 80 1.89 -9.80 -13.30
CA SER A 80 1.22 -11.10 -13.23
C SER A 80 -0.01 -11.05 -12.31
N THR A 81 -0.87 -12.05 -12.45
CA THR A 81 -2.02 -12.27 -11.57
C THR A 81 -1.65 -12.76 -10.15
N LYS A 82 -0.37 -13.06 -9.89
CA LYS A 82 0.15 -13.43 -8.57
C LYS A 82 0.64 -12.23 -7.76
N GLY A 83 0.75 -11.06 -8.40
CA GLY A 83 1.19 -9.83 -7.77
C GLY A 83 2.70 -9.77 -7.47
N CYS A 84 3.15 -8.59 -7.03
CA CYS A 84 4.60 -8.32 -6.84
C CYS A 84 5.25 -9.16 -5.72
N TYR A 85 4.48 -9.67 -4.75
CA TYR A 85 5.03 -10.51 -3.69
C TYR A 85 5.50 -11.88 -4.18
N ASP A 86 5.03 -12.36 -5.34
CA ASP A 86 5.51 -13.61 -5.94
C ASP A 86 7.02 -13.54 -6.25
N PHE A 87 7.52 -12.36 -6.62
CA PHE A 87 8.95 -12.12 -6.76
C PHE A 87 9.73 -12.38 -5.46
N VAL A 88 9.21 -11.93 -4.32
CA VAL A 88 9.82 -12.12 -2.99
C VAL A 88 9.74 -13.60 -2.58
N ARG A 89 8.57 -14.21 -2.73
CA ARG A 89 8.31 -15.63 -2.41
C ARG A 89 9.26 -16.57 -3.16
N LEU A 90 9.44 -16.39 -4.47
CA LEU A 90 10.33 -17.22 -5.30
C LEU A 90 11.80 -17.07 -4.88
N ARG A 91 12.22 -15.89 -4.44
CA ARG A 91 13.61 -15.69 -3.99
C ARG A 91 13.83 -16.25 -2.62
N ARG A 92 12.86 -16.13 -1.74
CA ARG A 92 12.92 -16.74 -0.41
C ARG A 92 13.01 -18.26 -0.49
N SER A 93 12.23 -18.90 -1.34
CA SER A 93 12.32 -20.34 -1.55
C SER A 93 13.70 -20.79 -2.11
N ARG A 94 14.37 -19.91 -2.87
CA ARG A 94 15.68 -20.21 -3.48
C ARG A 94 16.88 -19.90 -2.57
N TYR A 95 16.81 -18.81 -1.78
CA TYR A 95 17.97 -18.28 -1.04
C TYR A 95 17.84 -18.39 0.47
N GLY A 96 16.66 -18.72 0.98
CA GLY A 96 16.34 -18.74 2.40
C GLY A 96 15.58 -17.48 2.85
N GLN A 97 15.29 -17.41 4.15
CA GLN A 97 14.47 -16.33 4.73
C GLN A 97 15.06 -14.94 4.45
N TRP A 98 16.34 -14.75 4.70
CA TRP A 98 17.10 -13.55 4.38
C TRP A 98 17.65 -13.65 2.97
N PHE A 99 17.43 -12.63 2.17
CA PHE A 99 18.04 -12.54 0.84
C PHE A 99 18.23 -11.09 0.41
N LYS A 100 19.21 -10.89 -0.50
CA LYS A 100 19.42 -9.61 -1.18
C LYS A 100 19.19 -9.75 -2.68
N THR A 101 18.79 -8.64 -3.30
CA THR A 101 18.62 -8.52 -4.76
C THR A 101 18.90 -7.08 -5.17
N ARG A 102 19.02 -6.80 -6.47
CA ARG A 102 19.09 -5.42 -6.97
C ARG A 102 17.83 -5.10 -7.76
N LEU A 103 17.16 -4.00 -7.38
CA LEU A 103 15.98 -3.47 -8.07
C LEU A 103 16.17 -1.97 -8.29
N PHE A 104 15.86 -1.49 -9.48
CA PHE A 104 15.95 -0.06 -9.83
C PHE A 104 17.31 0.56 -9.48
N GLY A 105 18.40 -0.17 -9.69
CA GLY A 105 19.77 0.25 -9.41
C GLY A 105 20.24 0.03 -7.96
N ASN A 106 19.34 -0.15 -7.00
CA ASN A 106 19.65 -0.27 -5.58
C ASN A 106 19.68 -1.72 -5.10
N VAL A 107 20.52 -2.01 -4.10
CA VAL A 107 20.50 -3.30 -3.41
C VAL A 107 19.35 -3.29 -2.39
N HIS A 108 18.48 -4.28 -2.50
CA HIS A 108 17.35 -4.51 -1.59
C HIS A 108 17.62 -5.74 -0.74
N VAL A 109 17.41 -5.61 0.57
CA VAL A 109 17.41 -6.70 1.55
C VAL A 109 16.02 -6.84 2.12
N TYR A 110 15.55 -8.08 2.29
CA TYR A 110 14.25 -8.38 2.91
C TYR A 110 14.48 -8.95 4.31
N VAL A 111 13.95 -8.24 5.32
CA VAL A 111 14.07 -8.54 6.75
C VAL A 111 12.82 -9.33 7.17
N PRO A 112 12.96 -10.65 7.43
CA PRO A 112 11.82 -11.54 7.65
C PRO A 112 11.43 -11.70 9.13
N THR A 113 12.24 -11.20 10.07
CA THR A 113 12.10 -11.52 11.50
C THR A 113 11.53 -10.36 12.32
N VAL A 114 10.84 -10.71 13.40
CA VAL A 114 10.32 -9.74 14.38
C VAL A 114 11.43 -8.90 15.01
N GLU A 115 12.55 -9.52 15.35
CA GLU A 115 13.71 -8.85 15.94
C GLU A 115 14.34 -7.87 14.94
N GLY A 116 14.44 -8.28 13.66
CA GLY A 116 14.89 -7.39 12.59
C GLY A 116 13.93 -6.22 12.39
N ALA A 117 12.62 -6.47 12.41
CA ALA A 117 11.60 -5.42 12.33
C ALA A 117 11.72 -4.42 13.50
N LYS A 118 11.88 -4.91 14.76
CA LYS A 118 12.13 -4.07 15.94
C LYS A 118 13.35 -3.19 15.75
N THR A 119 14.47 -3.79 15.29
CA THR A 119 15.73 -3.07 15.06
C THR A 119 15.53 -1.96 14.03
N VAL A 120 14.85 -2.23 12.92
CA VAL A 120 14.62 -1.24 11.86
C VAL A 120 13.72 -0.12 12.33
N PHE A 121 12.56 -0.42 12.93
CA PHE A 121 11.59 0.58 13.35
C PHE A 121 12.06 1.43 14.54
N ALA A 122 12.80 0.86 15.48
CA ALA A 122 13.36 1.58 16.62
C ALA A 122 14.48 2.57 16.21
N ASN A 123 15.14 2.31 15.09
CA ASN A 123 16.25 3.14 14.61
C ASN A 123 15.87 4.00 13.39
N ASP A 124 14.56 4.25 13.17
CA ASP A 124 14.09 5.25 12.19
C ASP A 124 14.73 6.60 12.52
N PHE A 125 15.24 7.29 11.48
CA PHE A 125 15.99 8.54 11.52
C PHE A 125 17.42 8.49 12.07
N VAL A 126 17.83 7.42 12.73
CA VAL A 126 19.19 7.24 13.24
C VAL A 126 19.99 6.38 12.27
N LEU A 127 19.64 5.10 12.13
CA LEU A 127 20.29 4.16 11.21
C LEU A 127 19.53 4.04 9.88
N PHE A 128 18.25 4.36 9.88
CA PHE A 128 17.37 4.19 8.71
C PHE A 128 16.56 5.45 8.41
N ASN A 129 16.23 5.63 7.13
CA ASN A 129 15.31 6.66 6.69
C ASN A 129 14.32 6.05 5.68
N LYS A 130 13.38 6.84 5.18
CA LYS A 130 12.44 6.46 4.13
C LYS A 130 13.16 5.86 2.91
N GLY A 131 12.65 4.74 2.39
CA GLY A 131 13.18 4.04 1.22
C GLY A 131 12.20 4.06 0.03
N TYR A 132 11.41 5.12 -0.12
CA TYR A 132 10.45 5.22 -1.22
C TYR A 132 11.14 5.45 -2.57
N LEU A 133 10.56 4.90 -3.64
CA LEU A 133 10.99 5.16 -5.00
C LEU A 133 10.84 6.66 -5.33
N LYS A 134 11.71 7.15 -6.22
CA LYS A 134 11.67 8.55 -6.66
C LYS A 134 10.29 8.93 -7.21
N SER A 135 9.69 8.08 -8.05
CA SER A 135 8.35 8.32 -8.59
C SER A 135 7.28 8.46 -7.51
N MET A 136 7.26 7.60 -6.49
CA MET A 136 6.34 7.74 -5.35
C MET A 136 6.51 9.09 -4.66
N GLY A 137 7.76 9.45 -4.38
CA GLY A 137 8.08 10.70 -3.73
C GLY A 137 7.67 11.94 -4.53
N ASP A 138 7.82 11.91 -5.85
CA ASP A 138 7.46 13.03 -6.70
C ASP A 138 5.93 13.17 -6.84
N MET A 139 5.19 12.05 -6.82
CA MET A 139 3.72 12.05 -6.85
C MET A 139 3.10 12.65 -5.59
N VAL A 140 3.63 12.35 -4.40
CA VAL A 140 3.09 12.91 -3.15
C VAL A 140 3.60 14.33 -2.86
N GLY A 141 4.73 14.72 -3.41
CA GLY A 141 5.33 16.05 -3.27
C GLY A 141 6.46 16.13 -2.23
N LYS A 142 7.25 17.21 -2.36
CA LYS A 142 8.46 17.38 -1.56
C LYS A 142 8.17 17.68 -0.08
N LYS A 143 7.04 18.34 0.19
CA LYS A 143 6.58 18.74 1.53
C LYS A 143 5.62 17.71 2.18
N SER A 144 5.42 16.55 1.55
CA SER A 144 4.66 15.46 2.16
C SER A 144 5.38 14.88 3.38
N LEU A 145 4.60 14.52 4.43
CA LEU A 145 5.08 13.79 5.62
C LEU A 145 5.91 12.56 5.26
N LEU A 146 5.60 11.92 4.13
CA LEU A 146 6.36 10.77 3.64
C LEU A 146 7.78 11.14 3.16
N ARG A 147 8.04 12.40 2.81
CA ARG A 147 9.32 12.85 2.23
C ARG A 147 10.15 13.77 3.09
N VAL A 148 9.53 14.52 3.98
CA VAL A 148 10.25 15.50 4.78
C VAL A 148 11.39 14.88 5.60
N PRO A 149 12.50 15.61 5.84
CA PRO A 149 13.59 15.15 6.68
C PRO A 149 13.17 15.03 8.16
N HIS A 150 14.03 14.42 8.97
CA HIS A 150 13.76 14.12 10.38
C HIS A 150 13.35 15.35 11.20
N GLU A 151 14.06 16.45 11.00
CA GLU A 151 13.91 17.69 11.77
C GLU A 151 12.49 18.27 11.61
N ILE A 152 11.88 18.09 10.44
CA ILE A 152 10.53 18.61 10.13
C ILE A 152 9.45 17.58 10.45
N HIS A 153 9.79 16.27 10.36
CA HIS A 153 8.81 15.19 10.46
C HIS A 153 8.00 15.22 11.76
N GLY A 154 8.66 15.44 12.91
CA GLY A 154 7.99 15.45 14.21
C GLY A 154 6.95 16.57 14.31
N ARG A 155 7.31 17.80 13.89
CA ARG A 155 6.39 18.95 13.81
C ARG A 155 5.20 18.64 12.91
N MET A 156 5.49 18.24 11.69
CA MET A 156 4.46 17.98 10.69
C MET A 156 3.52 16.87 11.12
N ARG A 157 4.05 15.76 11.64
CA ARG A 157 3.25 14.64 12.14
C ARG A 157 2.29 15.08 13.23
N ARG A 158 2.74 15.90 14.20
CA ARG A 158 1.90 16.44 15.27
C ARG A 158 0.72 17.23 14.70
N LEU A 159 0.98 18.15 13.76
CA LEU A 159 -0.03 19.00 13.15
C LEU A 159 -1.04 18.21 12.31
N LEU A 160 -0.54 17.21 11.55
CA LEU A 160 -1.37 16.36 10.72
C LEU A 160 -2.15 15.27 11.47
N SER A 161 -1.87 15.06 12.77
CA SER A 161 -2.55 14.02 13.57
C SER A 161 -3.95 14.41 14.02
N ASP A 162 -4.27 15.70 14.03
CA ASP A 162 -5.52 16.22 14.57
C ASP A 162 -6.79 15.62 13.92
N PRO A 163 -6.93 15.54 12.59
CA PRO A 163 -8.11 14.94 11.95
C PRO A 163 -8.26 13.43 12.21
N PHE A 164 -7.18 12.76 12.57
CA PHE A 164 -7.17 11.33 12.90
C PHE A 164 -7.20 11.05 14.41
N SER A 165 -7.36 12.12 15.22
CA SER A 165 -7.60 11.98 16.64
C SER A 165 -8.94 11.31 16.90
N MET A 166 -9.08 10.64 18.06
CA MET A 166 -10.33 9.98 18.43
C MET A 166 -11.52 10.96 18.44
N LYS A 167 -11.29 12.20 18.86
CA LYS A 167 -12.31 13.26 18.87
C LYS A 167 -12.82 13.59 17.47
N SER A 168 -11.91 13.71 16.48
CA SER A 168 -12.29 14.02 15.09
C SER A 168 -12.96 12.82 14.42
N VAL A 169 -12.41 11.62 14.62
CA VAL A 169 -12.95 10.38 14.07
C VAL A 169 -14.34 10.06 14.63
N SER A 170 -14.61 10.35 15.93
CA SER A 170 -15.95 10.13 16.51
C SER A 170 -17.02 11.02 15.88
N LYS A 171 -16.69 12.25 15.50
CA LYS A 171 -17.61 13.12 14.73
C LYS A 171 -17.90 12.58 13.32
N PHE A 172 -16.93 11.91 12.71
CA PHE A 172 -17.05 11.35 11.37
C PHE A 172 -17.98 10.13 11.31
N VAL A 173 -18.05 9.31 12.39
CA VAL A 173 -18.80 8.04 12.42
C VAL A 173 -20.26 8.19 11.96
N PRO A 174 -21.11 9.03 12.56
CA PRO A 174 -22.53 9.09 12.17
C PRO A 174 -22.74 9.61 10.74
N LYS A 175 -21.86 10.48 10.26
CA LYS A 175 -21.93 11.00 8.90
C LYS A 175 -21.58 9.92 7.89
N PHE A 176 -20.48 9.22 8.12
CA PHE A 176 -20.05 8.10 7.28
C PHE A 176 -21.06 6.96 7.27
N ASP A 177 -21.63 6.64 8.43
CA ASP A 177 -22.64 5.61 8.58
C ASP A 177 -23.91 5.91 7.77
N ARG A 178 -24.41 7.15 7.81
CA ARG A 178 -25.56 7.59 7.01
C ARG A 178 -25.34 7.41 5.52
N GLU A 179 -24.18 7.86 5.03
CA GLU A 179 -23.81 7.73 3.63
C GLU A 179 -23.69 6.27 3.19
N LEU A 180 -23.10 5.44 4.02
CA LEU A 180 -22.94 4.02 3.75
C LEU A 180 -24.29 3.32 3.69
N CYS A 181 -25.18 3.55 4.65
CA CYS A 181 -26.53 3.00 4.67
C CYS A 181 -27.30 3.34 3.37
N ALA A 182 -27.33 4.61 2.99
CA ALA A 182 -28.02 5.06 1.78
C ALA A 182 -27.48 4.41 0.51
N ARG A 183 -26.18 4.12 0.45
CA ARG A 183 -25.54 3.48 -0.70
C ARG A 183 -25.79 1.97 -0.73
N LEU A 184 -25.72 1.27 0.42
CA LEU A 184 -26.04 -0.16 0.51
C LEU A 184 -27.49 -0.42 0.16
N GLU A 185 -28.44 0.38 0.64
CA GLU A 185 -29.85 0.29 0.29
C GLU A 185 -30.12 0.47 -1.22
N ARG A 186 -29.39 1.39 -1.87
CA ARG A 186 -29.48 1.55 -3.32
C ARG A 186 -29.00 0.33 -4.08
N LEU A 187 -27.90 -0.29 -3.65
CA LEU A 187 -27.35 -1.49 -4.27
C LEU A 187 -28.29 -2.68 -4.09
N GLU A 188 -28.83 -2.86 -2.90
CA GLU A 188 -29.79 -3.92 -2.60
C GLU A 188 -31.08 -3.77 -3.46
N ARG A 189 -31.69 -2.56 -3.51
CA ARG A 189 -32.85 -2.31 -4.36
C ARG A 189 -32.58 -2.51 -5.85
N ALA A 190 -31.35 -2.30 -6.30
CA ALA A 190 -30.96 -2.56 -7.68
C ALA A 190 -30.92 -4.06 -7.99
N GLY A 191 -30.75 -4.94 -6.99
CA GLY A 191 -30.74 -6.39 -7.12
C GLY A 191 -29.65 -6.94 -8.04
N LYS A 192 -28.59 -6.16 -8.29
CA LYS A 192 -27.50 -6.50 -9.22
C LYS A 192 -26.21 -6.75 -8.44
N SER A 193 -25.40 -7.66 -8.97
CA SER A 193 -24.03 -7.82 -8.50
C SER A 193 -23.23 -6.54 -8.68
N PHE A 194 -22.38 -6.23 -7.69
CA PHE A 194 -21.45 -5.10 -7.75
C PHE A 194 -20.09 -5.51 -7.15
N ARG A 195 -19.04 -4.81 -7.58
CA ARG A 195 -17.68 -5.05 -7.09
C ARG A 195 -17.43 -4.31 -5.79
N VAL A 196 -17.15 -5.04 -4.71
CA VAL A 196 -16.88 -4.47 -3.39
C VAL A 196 -15.72 -3.49 -3.43
N LEU A 197 -14.64 -3.80 -4.17
CA LEU A 197 -13.48 -2.92 -4.29
C LEU A 197 -13.84 -1.55 -4.86
N GLU A 198 -14.54 -1.51 -5.99
CA GLU A 198 -14.95 -0.25 -6.64
C GLU A 198 -15.89 0.55 -5.75
N PHE A 199 -16.87 -0.12 -5.16
CA PHE A 199 -17.80 0.49 -4.22
C PHE A 199 -17.07 1.11 -3.02
N THR A 200 -16.18 0.36 -2.39
CA THR A 200 -15.47 0.83 -1.19
C THR A 200 -14.39 1.87 -1.51
N MET A 201 -13.79 1.83 -2.71
CA MET A 201 -12.92 2.91 -3.18
C MET A 201 -13.67 4.23 -3.28
N LYS A 202 -14.89 4.22 -3.84
CA LYS A 202 -15.74 5.41 -3.94
C LYS A 202 -16.17 5.91 -2.56
N VAL A 203 -16.64 5.03 -1.70
CA VAL A 203 -17.08 5.37 -0.34
C VAL A 203 -15.91 5.95 0.49
N ALA A 204 -14.74 5.32 0.44
CA ALA A 204 -13.56 5.79 1.17
C ALA A 204 -13.04 7.14 0.63
N PHE A 205 -13.09 7.32 -0.70
CA PHE A 205 -12.67 8.57 -1.35
C PHE A 205 -13.58 9.74 -0.95
N ASP A 206 -14.88 9.57 -1.10
CA ASP A 206 -15.85 10.62 -0.75
C ASP A 206 -15.78 10.96 0.75
N GLY A 207 -15.68 9.92 1.61
CA GLY A 207 -15.55 10.11 3.05
C GLY A 207 -14.28 10.86 3.47
N ILE A 208 -13.13 10.58 2.86
CA ILE A 208 -11.88 11.28 3.19
C ILE A 208 -11.86 12.70 2.62
N CYS A 209 -12.41 12.94 1.44
CA CYS A 209 -12.53 14.29 0.88
C CYS A 209 -13.46 15.18 1.70
N ASP A 210 -14.57 14.62 2.21
CA ASP A 210 -15.47 15.30 3.10
C ASP A 210 -14.81 15.63 4.45
N MET A 211 -14.18 14.64 5.10
CA MET A 211 -13.50 14.82 6.38
C MET A 211 -12.36 15.83 6.31
N LEU A 212 -11.58 15.81 5.23
CA LEU A 212 -10.41 16.69 5.10
C LEU A 212 -10.77 18.11 4.65
N MET A 213 -11.81 18.27 3.82
CA MET A 213 -12.03 19.53 3.10
C MET A 213 -13.52 19.90 2.90
N SER A 214 -14.47 19.12 3.42
CA SER A 214 -15.91 19.26 3.19
C SER A 214 -16.26 19.36 1.68
N ILE A 215 -15.58 18.57 0.83
CA ILE A 215 -15.93 18.46 -0.59
C ILE A 215 -16.98 17.36 -0.72
N THR A 216 -18.18 17.76 -1.14
CA THR A 216 -19.35 16.86 -1.31
C THR A 216 -20.00 16.99 -2.68
N ASP A 217 -19.65 18.00 -3.49
CA ASP A 217 -20.17 18.14 -4.83
C ASP A 217 -19.64 17.07 -5.78
N ALA A 218 -20.55 16.44 -6.52
CA ALA A 218 -20.25 15.26 -7.35
C ALA A 218 -19.21 15.57 -8.45
N SER A 219 -19.27 16.75 -9.06
CA SER A 219 -18.40 17.10 -10.18
C SER A 219 -16.94 17.24 -9.75
N THR A 220 -16.69 17.92 -8.63
CA THR A 220 -15.33 18.05 -8.05
C THR A 220 -14.82 16.71 -7.57
N LEU A 221 -15.66 15.90 -6.90
CA LEU A 221 -15.27 14.57 -6.42
C LEU A 221 -14.87 13.65 -7.58
N GLU A 222 -15.65 13.59 -8.66
CA GLU A 222 -15.33 12.78 -9.82
C GLU A 222 -14.04 13.22 -10.52
N GLN A 223 -13.81 14.52 -10.65
CA GLN A 223 -12.58 15.04 -11.25
C GLN A 223 -11.37 14.70 -10.37
N LEU A 224 -11.46 14.93 -9.06
CA LEU A 224 -10.40 14.60 -8.11
C LEU A 224 -10.10 13.11 -8.09
N GLU A 225 -11.13 12.25 -8.11
CA GLU A 225 -10.98 10.80 -8.08
C GLU A 225 -10.25 10.29 -9.33
N ARG A 226 -10.63 10.78 -10.51
CA ARG A 226 -9.90 10.47 -11.76
C ARG A 226 -8.44 10.86 -11.68
N ASP A 227 -8.14 12.06 -11.23
CA ASP A 227 -6.77 12.57 -11.14
C ASP A 227 -5.96 11.83 -10.06
N VAL A 228 -6.54 11.55 -8.90
CA VAL A 228 -5.91 10.77 -7.81
C VAL A 228 -5.57 9.35 -8.28
N THR A 229 -6.45 8.72 -9.04
CA THR A 229 -6.20 7.39 -9.63
C THR A 229 -4.99 7.42 -10.57
N VAL A 230 -4.91 8.42 -11.46
CA VAL A 230 -3.76 8.59 -12.37
C VAL A 230 -2.46 8.83 -11.60
N VAL A 231 -2.50 9.61 -10.52
CA VAL A 231 -1.33 9.83 -9.64
C VAL A 231 -0.91 8.53 -8.94
N ALA A 232 -1.86 7.78 -8.38
CA ALA A 232 -1.59 6.51 -7.72
C ALA A 232 -0.96 5.48 -8.67
N ASP A 233 -1.46 5.38 -9.90
CA ASP A 233 -0.93 4.52 -10.94
C ASP A 233 0.49 4.90 -11.38
N ALA A 234 0.86 6.17 -11.28
CA ALA A 234 2.19 6.65 -11.62
C ALA A 234 3.24 6.41 -10.53
N MET A 235 2.84 6.07 -9.30
CA MET A 235 3.77 5.87 -8.17
C MET A 235 4.79 4.76 -8.40
N LEU A 236 4.43 3.69 -9.12
CA LEU A 236 5.32 2.59 -9.50
C LEU A 236 5.70 2.69 -10.99
N SER A 237 6.12 3.84 -11.45
CA SER A 237 6.60 4.05 -12.82
C SER A 237 8.06 4.49 -12.85
N PHE A 238 8.72 4.33 -13.99
CA PHE A 238 10.02 4.97 -14.20
C PHE A 238 9.84 6.49 -14.25
N PRO A 239 10.68 7.27 -13.53
CA PRO A 239 10.55 8.73 -13.44
C PRO A 239 11.05 9.42 -14.73
N ILE A 240 10.40 9.14 -15.86
CA ILE A 240 10.73 9.67 -17.19
C ILE A 240 9.63 10.64 -17.60
N MET A 241 9.99 11.94 -17.74
CA MET A 241 9.10 13.02 -18.16
C MET A 241 8.92 13.05 -19.69
N LEU A 242 8.45 11.93 -20.26
CA LEU A 242 8.15 11.82 -21.68
C LEU A 242 6.63 11.81 -21.89
N PRO A 243 6.07 12.60 -22.84
CA PRO A 243 4.66 12.55 -23.19
C PRO A 243 4.19 11.11 -23.48
N GLY A 244 3.04 10.71 -22.93
CA GLY A 244 2.52 9.34 -23.02
C GLY A 244 3.03 8.40 -21.93
N SER A 245 4.08 8.74 -21.16
CA SER A 245 4.50 7.91 -20.02
C SER A 245 3.53 8.05 -18.84
N ARG A 246 3.40 6.98 -18.03
CA ARG A 246 2.60 7.00 -16.78
C ARG A 246 3.06 8.08 -15.82
N TYR A 247 4.38 8.26 -15.69
CA TYR A 247 4.96 9.30 -14.84
C TYR A 247 4.56 10.71 -15.27
N TYR A 248 4.64 11.02 -16.59
CA TYR A 248 4.21 12.31 -17.15
C TYR A 248 2.74 12.57 -16.90
N SER A 249 1.87 11.55 -17.13
CA SER A 249 0.43 11.66 -16.88
C SER A 249 0.13 11.91 -15.40
N GLY A 250 0.83 11.19 -14.50
CA GLY A 250 0.72 11.39 -13.04
C GLY A 250 1.12 12.80 -12.62
N MET A 251 2.22 13.35 -13.13
CA MET A 251 2.66 14.70 -12.81
C MET A 251 1.67 15.77 -13.30
N LYS A 252 1.05 15.56 -14.47
CA LYS A 252 -0.03 16.44 -14.96
C LYS A 252 -1.29 16.35 -14.08
N ALA A 253 -1.71 15.16 -13.71
CA ALA A 253 -2.85 14.95 -12.81
C ALA A 253 -2.59 15.60 -11.44
N ARG A 254 -1.39 15.39 -10.88
CA ARG A 254 -0.96 16.06 -9.64
C ARG A 254 -1.09 17.58 -9.73
N LYS A 255 -0.65 18.18 -10.83
CA LYS A 255 -0.76 19.64 -11.04
C LYS A 255 -2.22 20.10 -10.95
N ARG A 256 -3.17 19.41 -11.63
CA ARG A 256 -4.61 19.75 -11.57
C ARG A 256 -5.18 19.62 -10.15
N ILE A 257 -4.80 18.56 -9.43
CA ILE A 257 -5.22 18.40 -8.03
C ILE A 257 -4.74 19.58 -7.19
N LEU A 258 -3.46 19.95 -7.29
CA LEU A 258 -2.92 21.08 -6.54
C LEU A 258 -3.59 22.41 -6.89
N GLU A 259 -3.97 22.63 -8.15
CA GLU A 259 -4.74 23.80 -8.58
C GLU A 259 -6.12 23.82 -7.90
N THR A 260 -6.82 22.67 -7.83
CA THR A 260 -8.11 22.53 -7.13
C THR A 260 -7.96 22.82 -5.63
N LEU A 261 -6.93 22.24 -4.99
CA LEU A 261 -6.66 22.46 -3.56
C LEU A 261 -6.30 23.93 -3.27
N LYS A 262 -5.48 24.54 -4.11
CA LYS A 262 -5.11 25.96 -3.99
C LYS A 262 -6.33 26.87 -4.10
N ALA A 263 -7.21 26.61 -5.06
CA ALA A 263 -8.47 27.37 -5.21
C ALA A 263 -9.37 27.22 -3.96
N LYS A 264 -9.45 26.02 -3.38
CA LYS A 264 -10.20 25.76 -2.13
C LYS A 264 -9.61 26.56 -0.95
N ILE A 265 -8.29 26.51 -0.75
CA ILE A 265 -7.59 27.28 0.28
C ILE A 265 -7.86 28.78 0.12
N THR A 266 -7.74 29.32 -1.10
CA THR A 266 -7.98 30.73 -1.39
C THR A 266 -9.42 31.15 -1.07
N ARG A 267 -10.43 30.38 -1.47
CA ARG A 267 -11.85 30.68 -1.15
C ARG A 267 -12.10 30.73 0.36
N ARG A 268 -11.49 29.81 1.11
CA ARG A 268 -11.63 29.78 2.57
C ARG A 268 -10.97 30.98 3.26
N ARG A 269 -9.75 31.36 2.85
CA ARG A 269 -9.08 32.55 3.38
C ARG A 269 -9.81 33.85 3.09
N ASN A 270 -10.47 33.91 1.92
CA ASN A 270 -11.28 35.08 1.54
C ASN A 270 -12.67 35.08 2.20
N GLY A 271 -12.98 34.13 3.07
CA GLY A 271 -14.30 34.03 3.73
C GLY A 271 -15.46 33.63 2.80
N GLN A 272 -15.17 33.23 1.56
CA GLN A 272 -16.17 32.79 0.59
C GLN A 272 -16.72 31.40 0.88
N GLU A 273 -16.03 30.64 1.71
CA GLU A 273 -16.37 29.29 2.10
C GLU A 273 -15.88 29.02 3.51
N THR A 274 -16.63 28.24 4.28
CA THR A 274 -16.25 27.74 5.61
C THR A 274 -16.48 26.25 5.72
N GLY A 275 -15.87 25.56 6.68
CA GLY A 275 -16.08 24.14 6.95
C GLY A 275 -15.70 23.77 8.39
N ASP A 276 -16.28 22.69 8.92
CA ASP A 276 -15.82 22.05 10.18
C ASP A 276 -14.98 20.82 9.81
N ASP A 277 -13.81 21.07 9.22
CA ASP A 277 -12.93 20.05 8.68
C ASP A 277 -11.44 20.34 8.96
N PHE A 278 -10.58 19.39 8.56
CA PHE A 278 -9.14 19.51 8.77
C PHE A 278 -8.54 20.77 8.11
N LEU A 279 -8.92 21.06 6.85
CA LEU A 279 -8.39 22.22 6.15
C LEU A 279 -8.70 23.50 6.92
N GLN A 280 -9.93 23.66 7.40
CA GLN A 280 -10.32 24.83 8.20
C GLN A 280 -9.48 24.95 9.47
N SER A 281 -9.27 23.82 10.16
CA SER A 281 -8.46 23.83 11.40
C SER A 281 -7.00 24.22 11.13
N MET A 282 -6.45 23.89 9.96
CA MET A 282 -5.09 24.31 9.58
C MET A 282 -5.04 25.79 9.24
N LEU A 283 -6.01 26.31 8.49
CA LEU A 283 -6.08 27.73 8.10
C LEU A 283 -6.32 28.66 9.30
N GLN A 284 -7.03 28.21 10.32
CA GLN A 284 -7.19 28.96 11.59
C GLN A 284 -5.86 29.18 12.32
N ARG A 285 -4.82 28.40 11.99
CA ARG A 285 -3.47 28.54 12.56
C ARG A 285 -2.57 29.52 11.80
N ASP A 286 -3.07 30.23 10.81
CA ASP A 286 -2.24 31.17 9.99
C ASP A 286 -1.58 32.28 10.86
N SER A 287 -2.19 32.67 11.98
CA SER A 287 -1.64 33.61 12.95
C SER A 287 -0.65 32.98 13.96
N TYR A 288 -0.49 31.65 13.95
CA TYR A 288 0.39 30.96 14.89
C TYR A 288 1.86 31.03 14.45
N PRO A 289 2.83 30.84 15.36
CA PRO A 289 4.24 30.75 15.01
C PRO A 289 4.51 29.67 13.93
N PRO A 290 5.57 29.81 13.11
CA PRO A 290 5.88 28.87 12.02
C PRO A 290 6.01 27.41 12.45
N ASN A 291 6.41 27.13 13.69
CA ASN A 291 6.49 25.76 14.25
C ASN A 291 5.14 25.16 14.63
N GLU A 292 4.06 25.95 14.62
CA GLU A 292 2.70 25.53 14.99
C GLU A 292 1.70 25.62 13.84
N ARG A 293 2.15 25.93 12.64
CA ARG A 293 1.33 25.99 11.44
C ARG A 293 2.00 25.24 10.28
N LEU A 294 1.22 24.97 9.23
CA LEU A 294 1.69 24.45 7.94
C LEU A 294 1.59 25.55 6.88
N ASP A 295 2.56 25.62 5.98
CA ASP A 295 2.44 26.47 4.80
C ASP A 295 1.53 25.80 3.74
N ASP A 296 1.16 26.56 2.69
CA ASP A 296 0.21 26.07 1.66
C ASP A 296 0.72 24.84 0.92
N GLU A 297 2.02 24.76 0.64
CA GLU A 297 2.60 23.59 -0.02
C GLU A 297 2.58 22.37 0.91
N GLU A 298 2.87 22.58 2.20
CA GLU A 298 2.76 21.53 3.23
C GLU A 298 1.32 21.04 3.34
N ILE A 299 0.32 21.95 3.37
CA ILE A 299 -1.10 21.59 3.40
C ILE A 299 -1.47 20.80 2.15
N MET A 300 -1.19 21.31 0.95
CA MET A 300 -1.59 20.68 -0.31
C MET A 300 -0.92 19.32 -0.54
N ASP A 301 0.39 19.19 -0.32
CA ASP A 301 1.11 17.93 -0.48
C ASP A 301 0.61 16.86 0.51
N ASN A 302 0.22 17.27 1.73
CA ASN A 302 -0.27 16.32 2.72
C ASN A 302 -1.75 15.99 2.54
N LEU A 303 -2.60 16.91 2.09
CA LEU A 303 -3.97 16.59 1.68
C LEU A 303 -3.96 15.54 0.56
N LEU A 304 -3.18 15.76 -0.50
CA LEU A 304 -3.02 14.79 -1.58
C LEU A 304 -2.51 13.44 -1.06
N THR A 305 -1.51 13.45 -0.18
CA THR A 305 -0.96 12.23 0.41
C THR A 305 -2.00 11.46 1.20
N MET A 306 -2.80 12.14 2.02
CA MET A 306 -3.84 11.53 2.86
C MET A 306 -4.98 10.95 2.03
N ILE A 307 -5.38 11.63 0.95
CA ILE A 307 -6.42 11.13 0.01
C ILE A 307 -5.95 9.84 -0.66
N ILE A 308 -4.74 9.84 -1.26
CA ILE A 308 -4.18 8.66 -1.93
C ILE A 308 -4.05 7.49 -0.95
N ALA A 309 -3.49 7.75 0.23
CA ALA A 309 -3.24 6.71 1.23
C ALA A 309 -4.53 6.14 1.82
N GLY A 310 -5.55 6.96 2.03
CA GLY A 310 -6.79 6.55 2.68
C GLY A 310 -7.77 5.81 1.79
N GLN A 311 -7.79 6.10 0.49
CA GLN A 311 -8.71 5.48 -0.46
C GLN A 311 -8.40 4.00 -0.70
N SER A 312 -7.30 3.71 -1.36
CA SER A 312 -7.03 2.37 -1.90
C SER A 312 -6.67 1.34 -0.84
N THR A 313 -6.03 1.75 0.27
CA THR A 313 -5.65 0.82 1.35
C THR A 313 -6.86 0.34 2.13
N THR A 314 -7.75 1.24 2.51
CA THR A 314 -8.99 0.92 3.25
C THR A 314 -9.94 0.10 2.39
N ALA A 315 -10.10 0.46 1.12
CA ALA A 315 -10.93 -0.27 0.18
C ALA A 315 -10.44 -1.72 -0.03
N ALA A 316 -9.14 -1.92 -0.22
CA ALA A 316 -8.56 -3.25 -0.33
C ALA A 316 -8.76 -4.07 0.95
N ALA A 317 -8.58 -3.46 2.13
CA ALA A 317 -8.81 -4.14 3.41
C ALA A 317 -10.26 -4.60 3.57
N ILE A 318 -11.23 -3.76 3.21
CA ILE A 318 -12.66 -4.10 3.25
C ILE A 318 -12.99 -5.21 2.24
N MET A 319 -12.49 -5.12 1.02
CA MET A 319 -12.68 -6.16 0.00
C MET A 319 -12.19 -7.53 0.49
N TRP A 320 -10.98 -7.60 1.07
CA TRP A 320 -10.46 -8.84 1.65
C TRP A 320 -11.29 -9.32 2.84
N CYS A 321 -11.79 -8.40 3.67
CA CYS A 321 -12.66 -8.75 4.79
C CYS A 321 -13.95 -9.44 4.31
N VAL A 322 -14.59 -8.90 3.27
CA VAL A 322 -15.80 -9.50 2.68
C VAL A 322 -15.52 -10.89 2.10
N LYS A 323 -14.38 -11.04 1.37
CA LYS A 323 -13.95 -12.35 0.83
C LYS A 323 -13.68 -13.37 1.95
N PHE A 324 -12.91 -13.00 2.97
CA PHE A 324 -12.60 -13.92 4.08
C PHE A 324 -13.84 -14.30 4.90
N LEU A 325 -14.78 -13.37 5.09
CA LEU A 325 -16.04 -13.69 5.79
C LEU A 325 -16.93 -14.61 4.94
N ASP A 326 -16.93 -14.47 3.63
CA ASP A 326 -17.66 -15.39 2.75
C ASP A 326 -17.09 -16.81 2.80
N GLU A 327 -15.78 -16.94 2.82
CA GLU A 327 -15.08 -18.23 2.93
C GLU A 327 -15.15 -18.86 4.33
N ASN A 328 -15.53 -18.08 5.38
CA ASN A 328 -15.53 -18.51 6.78
C ASN A 328 -16.88 -18.24 7.45
N LYS A 329 -17.92 -18.96 7.05
CA LYS A 329 -19.31 -18.72 7.49
C LYS A 329 -19.48 -18.71 9.02
N GLN A 330 -18.80 -19.61 9.76
CA GLN A 330 -18.85 -19.62 11.23
C GLN A 330 -18.37 -18.29 11.85
N VAL A 331 -17.33 -17.69 11.27
CA VAL A 331 -16.84 -16.36 11.70
C VAL A 331 -17.85 -15.27 11.34
N GLN A 332 -18.45 -15.36 10.13
CA GLN A 332 -19.49 -14.44 9.66
C GLN A 332 -20.70 -14.47 10.58
N ASP A 333 -21.19 -15.68 10.95
CA ASP A 333 -22.38 -15.86 11.79
C ASP A 333 -22.14 -15.30 13.20
N ARG A 334 -20.99 -15.62 13.82
CA ARG A 334 -20.63 -15.06 15.12
C ARG A 334 -20.49 -13.53 15.08
N LEU A 335 -19.94 -12.98 13.99
CA LEU A 335 -19.87 -11.54 13.81
C LEU A 335 -21.29 -10.95 13.70
N ARG A 336 -22.18 -11.60 12.94
CA ARG A 336 -23.57 -11.19 12.78
C ARG A 336 -24.32 -11.13 14.12
N GLU A 337 -24.14 -12.15 14.95
CA GLU A 337 -24.75 -12.18 16.33
C GLU A 337 -24.35 -10.94 17.14
N GLU A 338 -23.03 -10.58 17.13
CA GLU A 338 -22.57 -9.36 17.81
C GLU A 338 -23.23 -8.12 17.23
N GLN A 339 -23.27 -7.99 15.87
CA GLN A 339 -23.80 -6.80 15.21
C GLN A 339 -25.32 -6.66 15.43
N LEU A 340 -26.08 -7.74 15.40
CA LEU A 340 -27.52 -7.73 15.69
C LEU A 340 -27.79 -7.38 17.15
N SER A 341 -26.96 -7.85 18.09
CA SER A 341 -27.06 -7.44 19.51
C SER A 341 -26.86 -5.93 19.70
N ILE A 342 -25.99 -5.30 18.93
CA ILE A 342 -25.76 -3.85 18.98
C ILE A 342 -26.94 -3.11 18.34
N LEU A 343 -27.43 -3.57 17.19
CA LEU A 343 -28.62 -3.00 16.54
C LEU A 343 -29.86 -3.05 17.44
N GLY A 344 -30.05 -4.16 18.16
CA GLY A 344 -31.20 -4.32 19.08
C GLY A 344 -31.16 -3.41 20.30
N LYS A 345 -30.01 -2.85 20.66
CA LYS A 345 -29.87 -1.88 21.76
C LYS A 345 -30.16 -0.43 21.33
N ASN A 346 -30.09 -0.17 20.03
CA ASN A 346 -30.29 1.16 19.47
C ASN A 346 -31.72 1.30 18.93
N ALA A 347 -32.25 2.53 18.88
CA ALA A 347 -33.52 2.79 18.25
C ALA A 347 -33.46 2.42 16.76
N VAL A 348 -34.59 1.97 16.21
CA VAL A 348 -34.69 1.64 14.77
C VAL A 348 -34.29 2.84 13.92
N GLY A 349 -33.36 2.62 12.98
CA GLY A 349 -32.83 3.69 12.12
C GLY A 349 -31.80 4.61 12.78
N ALA A 350 -31.40 4.35 14.03
CA ALA A 350 -30.36 5.14 14.68
C ALA A 350 -29.01 5.04 13.93
N LEU A 351 -28.34 6.17 13.82
CA LEU A 351 -26.97 6.21 13.31
C LEU A 351 -25.98 5.72 14.37
N LEU A 352 -24.94 5.03 13.90
CA LEU A 352 -23.84 4.60 14.77
C LEU A 352 -23.16 5.78 15.43
N LYS A 353 -22.83 5.58 16.70
CA LYS A 353 -21.93 6.46 17.48
C LYS A 353 -20.60 5.75 17.66
N TYR A 354 -19.59 6.51 18.06
CA TYR A 354 -18.27 5.97 18.33
C TYR A 354 -18.30 4.91 19.45
N GLU A 355 -19.13 5.10 20.46
CA GLU A 355 -19.33 4.18 21.61
C GLU A 355 -19.83 2.81 21.15
N ASP A 356 -20.70 2.77 20.13
CA ASP A 356 -21.18 1.51 19.55
C ASP A 356 -20.02 0.71 18.94
N LEU A 357 -19.07 1.39 18.25
CA LEU A 357 -17.90 0.75 17.69
C LEU A 357 -16.97 0.18 18.76
N MET A 358 -16.87 0.84 19.92
CA MET A 358 -16.06 0.35 21.03
C MET A 358 -16.66 -0.92 21.67
N SER A 359 -17.96 -1.18 21.49
CA SER A 359 -18.61 -2.40 21.93
C SER A 359 -18.43 -3.59 20.97
N MET A 360 -17.90 -3.38 19.75
CA MET A 360 -17.65 -4.39 18.73
C MET A 360 -16.35 -5.16 19.01
N ALA A 361 -16.32 -5.93 20.10
CA ALA A 361 -15.12 -6.64 20.52
C ALA A 361 -14.71 -7.72 19.52
N TYR A 362 -15.66 -8.52 19.02
CA TYR A 362 -15.39 -9.55 18.02
C TYR A 362 -15.14 -8.94 16.64
N GLY A 363 -15.90 -7.94 16.24
CA GLY A 363 -15.66 -7.17 15.02
C GLY A 363 -14.24 -6.59 14.95
N SER A 364 -13.73 -6.08 16.07
CA SER A 364 -12.34 -5.61 16.15
C SER A 364 -11.32 -6.73 15.94
N LYS A 365 -11.58 -7.97 16.38
CA LYS A 365 -10.73 -9.13 16.12
C LYS A 365 -10.80 -9.57 14.65
N VAL A 366 -11.99 -9.54 14.05
CA VAL A 366 -12.18 -9.78 12.60
C VAL A 366 -11.37 -8.79 11.78
N VAL A 367 -11.44 -7.50 12.10
CA VAL A 367 -10.63 -6.46 11.43
C VAL A 367 -9.13 -6.74 11.59
N LYS A 368 -8.67 -7.11 12.77
CA LYS A 368 -7.25 -7.44 12.99
C LYS A 368 -6.81 -8.65 12.18
N GLU A 369 -7.58 -9.73 12.16
CA GLU A 369 -7.24 -10.94 11.39
C GLU A 369 -7.29 -10.68 9.89
N THR A 370 -8.26 -9.91 9.42
CA THR A 370 -8.29 -9.43 8.03
C THR A 370 -7.00 -8.71 7.66
N LEU A 371 -6.57 -7.74 8.44
CA LEU A 371 -5.37 -6.96 8.17
C LEU A 371 -4.09 -7.81 8.22
N ARG A 372 -4.03 -8.82 9.10
CA ARG A 372 -2.93 -9.79 9.14
C ARG A 372 -2.84 -10.58 7.84
N MET A 373 -3.97 -11.13 7.35
CA MET A 373 -3.97 -12.00 6.18
C MET A 373 -3.94 -11.22 4.86
N ALA A 374 -4.63 -10.10 4.77
CA ALA A 374 -4.67 -9.28 3.56
C ALA A 374 -3.32 -8.67 3.20
N ASN A 375 -2.46 -8.39 4.19
CA ASN A 375 -1.17 -7.76 3.98
C ASN A 375 -1.25 -6.59 2.98
N VAL A 376 -2.12 -5.63 3.25
CA VAL A 376 -2.36 -4.47 2.38
C VAL A 376 -1.05 -3.75 2.04
N LEU A 377 -0.11 -3.70 2.98
CA LEU A 377 1.28 -3.35 2.74
C LEU A 377 2.16 -4.59 2.95
N LEU A 378 2.77 -5.06 1.86
CA LEU A 378 3.57 -6.29 1.82
C LEU A 378 4.86 -6.18 2.62
N TRP A 379 5.51 -5.00 2.58
CA TRP A 379 6.74 -4.66 3.30
C TRP A 379 6.86 -3.16 3.53
N TYR A 380 7.71 -2.79 4.50
CA TYR A 380 8.01 -1.39 4.84
C TYR A 380 9.43 -1.03 4.40
N PRO A 381 9.59 -0.20 3.34
CA PRO A 381 10.90 0.14 2.80
C PRO A 381 11.61 1.20 3.68
N ARG A 382 12.91 0.96 3.90
CA ARG A 382 13.85 1.91 4.50
C ARG A 382 15.12 1.97 3.66
N VAL A 383 15.92 2.99 3.85
CA VAL A 383 17.29 3.08 3.34
C VAL A 383 18.24 3.20 4.51
N ALA A 384 19.33 2.42 4.50
CA ALA A 384 20.36 2.48 5.52
C ALA A 384 21.18 3.77 5.38
N LEU A 385 21.26 4.57 6.43
CA LEU A 385 22.04 5.81 6.48
C LEU A 385 23.53 5.56 6.79
N HIS A 386 23.81 4.47 7.48
CA HIS A 386 25.13 4.03 7.87
C HIS A 386 25.26 2.51 7.70
N ASP A 387 26.49 2.01 7.68
CA ASP A 387 26.74 0.58 7.81
C ASP A 387 26.25 0.11 9.19
N CYS A 388 25.49 -0.98 9.23
CA CYS A 388 24.92 -1.53 10.44
C CYS A 388 24.72 -3.04 10.34
N THR A 389 24.31 -3.67 11.44
CA THR A 389 24.01 -5.11 11.48
C THR A 389 22.55 -5.33 11.87
N ILE A 390 21.87 -6.21 11.14
CA ILE A 390 20.51 -6.67 11.46
C ILE A 390 20.49 -8.20 11.38
N GLY A 391 20.06 -8.87 12.46
CA GLY A 391 19.95 -10.34 12.48
C GLY A 391 21.27 -11.07 12.20
N GLY A 392 22.41 -10.47 12.57
CA GLY A 392 23.76 -11.01 12.33
C GLY A 392 24.31 -10.76 10.92
N PHE A 393 23.57 -10.06 10.05
CA PHE A 393 24.00 -9.72 8.69
C PHE A 393 24.41 -8.26 8.57
N GLU A 394 25.50 -8.00 7.83
CA GLU A 394 25.92 -6.65 7.50
C GLU A 394 25.02 -6.01 6.46
N ILE A 395 24.54 -4.80 6.75
CA ILE A 395 23.81 -3.91 5.87
C ILE A 395 24.69 -2.71 5.56
N LYS A 396 24.92 -2.45 4.29
CA LYS A 396 25.76 -1.31 3.87
C LYS A 396 24.93 -0.04 3.70
N LYS A 397 25.53 1.11 3.97
CA LYS A 397 24.98 2.42 3.69
C LYS A 397 24.40 2.48 2.26
N GLY A 398 23.21 3.04 2.13
CA GLY A 398 22.48 3.17 0.86
C GLY A 398 21.68 1.94 0.44
N TRP A 399 21.81 0.80 1.13
CA TRP A 399 20.98 -0.35 0.83
C TRP A 399 19.52 -0.11 1.24
N GLN A 400 18.60 -0.62 0.44
CA GLN A 400 17.18 -0.65 0.75
C GLN A 400 16.88 -1.83 1.67
N VAL A 401 16.31 -1.54 2.83
CA VAL A 401 15.94 -2.52 3.85
C VAL A 401 14.42 -2.61 3.90
N ASN A 402 13.87 -3.76 3.50
CA ASN A 402 12.43 -3.98 3.42
C ASN A 402 12.01 -4.88 4.59
N VAL A 403 11.35 -4.33 5.61
CA VAL A 403 10.73 -5.14 6.67
C VAL A 403 9.55 -5.89 6.07
N ASP A 404 9.66 -7.21 5.98
CA ASP A 404 8.71 -8.07 5.29
C ASP A 404 7.52 -8.42 6.19
N ALA A 405 6.49 -7.58 6.16
CA ALA A 405 5.27 -7.76 6.95
C ALA A 405 4.56 -9.06 6.58
N THR A 406 4.52 -9.40 5.29
CA THR A 406 3.85 -10.62 4.83
C THR A 406 4.49 -11.86 5.42
N HIS A 407 5.83 -11.95 5.44
CA HIS A 407 6.49 -13.09 6.05
C HIS A 407 6.23 -13.19 7.55
N ILE A 408 6.33 -12.06 8.27
CA ILE A 408 6.07 -12.01 9.71
C ILE A 408 4.63 -12.43 10.03
N HIS A 409 3.65 -11.95 9.27
CA HIS A 409 2.23 -12.26 9.50
C HIS A 409 1.86 -13.71 9.16
N TYR A 410 2.65 -14.39 8.33
CA TYR A 410 2.44 -15.80 7.97
C TYR A 410 3.47 -16.75 8.60
N ASP A 411 4.26 -16.29 9.56
CA ASP A 411 5.24 -17.12 10.26
C ASP A 411 4.53 -18.12 11.20
N PRO A 412 4.66 -19.45 10.96
CA PRO A 412 4.01 -20.46 11.78
C PRO A 412 4.56 -20.54 13.21
N THR A 413 5.76 -19.98 13.46
CA THR A 413 6.33 -19.91 14.83
C THR A 413 5.67 -18.80 15.67
N ILE A 414 4.97 -17.87 15.00
CA ILE A 414 4.25 -16.75 15.64
C ILE A 414 2.74 -17.03 15.63
N TYR A 415 2.21 -17.49 14.50
CA TYR A 415 0.80 -17.73 14.28
C TYR A 415 0.55 -19.20 13.94
N THR A 416 -0.05 -19.95 14.85
CA THR A 416 -0.47 -21.34 14.59
C THR A 416 -1.46 -21.37 13.43
N GLU A 417 -1.29 -22.26 12.46
CA GLU A 417 -2.10 -22.33 11.23
C GLU A 417 -2.27 -20.94 10.56
N PRO A 418 -1.15 -20.30 10.11
CA PRO A 418 -1.18 -18.90 9.70
C PRO A 418 -2.08 -18.61 8.48
N MET A 419 -2.42 -19.65 7.70
CA MET A 419 -3.31 -19.55 6.54
C MET A 419 -4.79 -19.61 6.92
N ARG A 420 -5.13 -20.02 8.14
CA ARG A 420 -6.52 -20.10 8.61
C ARG A 420 -6.98 -18.75 9.12
N PHE A 421 -8.14 -18.29 8.66
CA PHE A 421 -8.78 -17.06 9.15
C PHE A 421 -9.38 -17.31 10.53
N ASN A 422 -8.73 -16.85 11.58
CA ASN A 422 -9.14 -17.09 12.96
C ASN A 422 -9.02 -15.81 13.81
N PRO A 423 -10.09 -15.04 13.97
CA PRO A 423 -10.10 -13.81 14.78
C PRO A 423 -9.73 -14.02 16.26
N SER A 424 -9.97 -15.23 16.81
CA SER A 424 -9.67 -15.54 18.23
C SER A 424 -8.17 -15.53 18.55
N ARG A 425 -7.27 -15.48 17.55
CA ARG A 425 -5.83 -15.22 17.78
C ARG A 425 -5.56 -13.92 18.53
N PHE A 426 -6.49 -12.99 18.43
CA PHE A 426 -6.38 -11.67 19.06
C PHE A 426 -7.08 -11.60 20.41
N ASP A 427 -7.41 -12.74 21.00
CA ASP A 427 -7.82 -12.84 22.41
C ASP A 427 -6.61 -12.57 23.31
N ASP A 428 -5.43 -13.02 22.89
CA ASP A 428 -4.17 -12.81 23.59
C ASP A 428 -3.42 -11.58 23.08
N MET A 429 -2.54 -11.03 23.94
CA MET A 429 -1.69 -9.91 23.61
C MET A 429 -0.63 -10.34 22.58
N GLN A 430 -0.55 -9.62 21.48
CA GLN A 430 0.45 -9.87 20.45
C GLN A 430 1.84 -9.38 20.89
N LYS A 431 2.88 -10.15 20.56
CA LYS A 431 4.27 -9.72 20.78
C LYS A 431 4.58 -8.44 20.00
N PRO A 432 5.36 -7.49 20.55
CA PRO A 432 5.74 -6.29 19.82
C PRO A 432 6.35 -6.60 18.45
N CYS A 433 5.91 -5.92 17.40
CA CYS A 433 6.32 -6.11 16.00
C CYS A 433 5.98 -7.46 15.35
N SER A 434 5.19 -8.34 16.00
CA SER A 434 4.65 -9.53 15.33
C SER A 434 3.40 -9.20 14.49
N TYR A 435 2.65 -8.17 14.86
CA TYR A 435 1.48 -7.66 14.15
C TYR A 435 1.71 -6.20 13.73
N ILE A 436 2.04 -5.99 12.46
CA ILE A 436 2.48 -4.70 11.93
C ILE A 436 1.72 -4.23 10.67
N PRO A 437 0.40 -4.38 10.56
CA PRO A 437 -0.32 -3.97 9.33
C PRO A 437 -0.24 -2.45 9.08
N PHE A 438 0.05 -1.67 10.12
CA PHE A 438 0.21 -0.22 10.06
C PHE A 438 1.65 0.26 10.27
N GLY A 439 2.62 -0.66 10.20
CA GLY A 439 4.00 -0.40 10.59
C GLY A 439 4.18 -0.24 12.09
N SER A 440 5.31 0.30 12.50
CA SER A 440 5.66 0.56 13.90
C SER A 440 6.62 1.76 13.99
N GLY A 441 6.84 2.27 15.21
CA GLY A 441 7.77 3.37 15.49
C GLY A 441 7.25 4.75 15.04
N PRO A 442 8.16 5.72 14.85
CA PRO A 442 7.80 7.11 14.56
C PRO A 442 7.01 7.31 13.25
N ARG A 443 7.06 6.33 12.35
CA ARG A 443 6.39 6.35 11.04
C ARG A 443 5.14 5.46 10.97
N THR A 444 4.61 5.02 12.12
CA THR A 444 3.34 4.29 12.19
C THR A 444 2.24 5.06 11.44
N CYS A 445 1.34 4.35 10.78
CA CYS A 445 0.27 4.93 9.98
C CYS A 445 -0.49 6.02 10.75
N LEU A 446 -0.64 7.19 10.14
CA LEU A 446 -1.37 8.31 10.72
C LEU A 446 -2.88 8.02 10.80
N GLY A 447 -3.42 7.34 9.77
CA GLY A 447 -4.83 7.03 9.63
C GLY A 447 -5.30 5.73 10.29
N ILE A 448 -4.54 5.14 11.21
CA ILE A 448 -4.89 3.84 11.82
C ILE A 448 -6.29 3.82 12.46
N ASN A 449 -6.68 4.88 13.18
CA ASN A 449 -7.98 4.97 13.81
C ASN A 449 -9.09 5.07 12.75
N MET A 450 -8.88 5.92 11.75
CA MET A 450 -9.82 6.09 10.65
C MET A 450 -10.06 4.79 9.89
N ALA A 451 -8.99 4.07 9.51
CA ALA A 451 -9.10 2.81 8.81
C ALA A 451 -9.90 1.77 9.62
N LYS A 452 -9.59 1.62 10.91
CA LYS A 452 -10.32 0.69 11.80
C LYS A 452 -11.79 1.05 11.92
N VAL A 453 -12.09 2.32 12.14
CA VAL A 453 -13.47 2.83 12.27
C VAL A 453 -14.25 2.60 10.98
N THR A 454 -13.67 2.97 9.83
CA THR A 454 -14.31 2.76 8.52
C THR A 454 -14.63 1.28 8.27
N MET A 455 -13.68 0.37 8.60
CA MET A 455 -13.92 -1.07 8.48
C MET A 455 -15.01 -1.54 9.43
N LEU A 456 -15.04 -1.10 10.69
CA LEU A 456 -16.06 -1.51 11.67
C LEU A 456 -17.44 -1.03 11.27
N VAL A 457 -17.60 0.23 10.84
CA VAL A 457 -18.90 0.75 10.37
C VAL A 457 -19.37 -0.04 9.14
N PHE A 458 -18.48 -0.32 8.20
CA PHE A 458 -18.81 -1.12 7.02
C PHE A 458 -19.27 -2.52 7.41
N LEU A 459 -18.51 -3.20 8.27
CA LEU A 459 -18.84 -4.54 8.75
C LEU A 459 -20.18 -4.56 9.49
N HIS A 460 -20.42 -3.60 10.36
CA HIS A 460 -21.68 -3.49 11.10
C HIS A 460 -22.88 -3.44 10.16
N ARG A 461 -22.84 -2.52 9.19
CA ARG A 461 -23.97 -2.34 8.25
C ARG A 461 -24.12 -3.51 7.28
N LEU A 462 -22.99 -4.07 6.81
CA LEU A 462 -23.05 -5.22 5.91
C LEU A 462 -23.56 -6.46 6.63
N THR A 463 -22.95 -6.85 7.75
CA THR A 463 -23.28 -8.13 8.42
C THR A 463 -24.57 -8.09 9.24
N GLY A 464 -24.95 -6.92 9.76
CA GLY A 464 -26.19 -6.72 10.50
C GLY A 464 -27.42 -6.48 9.61
N GLY A 465 -27.21 -6.05 8.35
CA GLY A 465 -28.32 -5.71 7.45
C GLY A 465 -28.53 -6.65 6.27
N TYR A 466 -27.49 -7.44 5.90
CA TYR A 466 -27.50 -8.17 4.65
C TYR A 466 -26.84 -9.56 4.76
N THR A 467 -27.24 -10.44 3.85
CA THR A 467 -26.46 -11.61 3.43
C THR A 467 -25.84 -11.32 2.06
N TRP A 468 -24.78 -12.02 1.74
CA TRP A 468 -24.12 -11.93 0.43
C TRP A 468 -23.49 -13.25 0.04
N ILE A 469 -23.25 -13.39 -1.25
CA ILE A 469 -22.49 -14.45 -1.88
C ILE A 469 -21.45 -13.77 -2.76
N VAL A 470 -20.21 -14.25 -2.71
CA VAL A 470 -19.17 -13.83 -3.65
C VAL A 470 -19.35 -14.60 -4.94
N ASP A 471 -19.58 -13.88 -6.05
CA ASP A 471 -19.90 -14.47 -7.35
C ASP A 471 -18.65 -14.83 -8.17
N ASP A 472 -17.48 -14.93 -7.54
CA ASP A 472 -16.22 -15.21 -8.20
C ASP A 472 -15.20 -15.90 -7.29
N ASP A 473 -14.70 -17.05 -7.72
CA ASP A 473 -13.69 -17.85 -7.03
C ASP A 473 -12.25 -17.59 -7.55
N ASP A 474 -12.07 -16.70 -8.55
CA ASP A 474 -10.74 -16.40 -9.10
C ASP A 474 -9.87 -15.66 -8.06
N PRO A 475 -8.78 -16.29 -7.55
CA PRO A 475 -7.86 -15.66 -6.60
C PRO A 475 -6.87 -14.69 -7.26
N SER A 476 -6.98 -14.45 -8.56
CA SER A 476 -6.04 -13.61 -9.30
C SER A 476 -6.01 -12.19 -8.77
N LEU A 477 -4.79 -11.68 -8.56
CA LEU A 477 -4.58 -10.31 -8.13
C LEU A 477 -4.55 -9.34 -9.31
N GLU A 478 -4.97 -8.12 -9.08
CA GLU A 478 -4.92 -7.05 -10.07
C GLU A 478 -3.47 -6.80 -10.51
N ARG A 479 -3.28 -6.74 -11.82
CA ARG A 479 -1.97 -6.46 -12.41
C ARG A 479 -1.55 -5.02 -12.15
N LYS A 480 -0.24 -4.80 -11.98
CA LYS A 480 0.38 -3.49 -11.72
C LYS A 480 -0.03 -2.85 -10.39
N ALA A 481 -0.84 -3.51 -9.58
CA ALA A 481 -1.17 -3.02 -8.26
C ALA A 481 0.00 -3.25 -7.29
N HIS A 482 0.27 -2.24 -6.46
CA HIS A 482 1.24 -2.35 -5.36
C HIS A 482 0.58 -2.75 -4.03
N ILE A 483 -0.75 -2.63 -3.97
CA ILE A 483 -1.59 -3.12 -2.88
C ILE A 483 -2.27 -4.38 -3.41
N PRO A 484 -2.15 -5.53 -2.73
CA PRO A 484 -2.84 -6.76 -3.13
C PRO A 484 -4.36 -6.58 -3.11
N ARG A 485 -4.99 -6.75 -4.25
CA ARG A 485 -6.44 -6.70 -4.40
C ARG A 485 -6.88 -7.64 -5.52
N LEU A 486 -8.05 -8.22 -5.41
CA LEU A 486 -8.58 -9.15 -6.40
C LEU A 486 -8.82 -8.44 -7.74
N GLN A 487 -8.47 -9.10 -8.83
CA GLN A 487 -8.68 -8.59 -10.19
C GLN A 487 -10.19 -8.44 -10.49
N SER A 488 -11.00 -9.35 -9.97
CA SER A 488 -12.46 -9.28 -10.05
C SER A 488 -13.06 -8.13 -9.25
N GLY A 489 -12.33 -7.61 -8.22
CA GLY A 489 -12.84 -6.63 -7.28
C GLY A 489 -13.81 -7.19 -6.25
N CYS A 490 -13.93 -8.53 -6.12
CA CYS A 490 -14.86 -9.24 -5.23
C CYS A 490 -16.33 -8.87 -5.53
N PRO A 491 -16.91 -9.37 -6.64
CA PRO A 491 -18.31 -9.16 -6.96
C PRO A 491 -19.21 -9.87 -5.97
N ILE A 492 -20.22 -9.16 -5.45
CA ILE A 492 -21.24 -9.69 -4.54
C ILE A 492 -22.63 -9.24 -4.93
N THR A 493 -23.62 -10.05 -4.60
CA THR A 493 -25.04 -9.69 -4.61
C THR A 493 -25.55 -9.61 -3.19
N LEU A 494 -26.26 -8.53 -2.83
CA LEU A 494 -26.82 -8.31 -1.50
C LEU A 494 -28.27 -8.80 -1.44
N THR A 495 -28.60 -9.47 -0.36
CA THR A 495 -29.98 -9.78 0.03
C THR A 495 -30.22 -9.25 1.45
N ARG A 496 -31.26 -8.48 1.64
CA ARG A 496 -31.63 -7.93 2.95
C ARG A 496 -31.97 -9.05 3.93
N LEU A 497 -31.51 -8.93 5.17
CA LEU A 497 -31.97 -9.81 6.24
C LEU A 497 -33.42 -9.47 6.59
N ASP A 498 -34.30 -10.47 6.65
CA ASP A 498 -35.67 -10.28 7.08
C ASP A 498 -35.69 -9.76 8.52
N SER A 499 -36.49 -8.74 8.77
CA SER A 499 -36.63 -8.09 10.08
C SER A 499 -37.29 -8.98 11.14
N LYS A 500 -37.42 -10.31 10.89
CA LYS A 500 -38.08 -11.31 11.74
C LYS A 500 -37.15 -12.43 12.20
N ALA A 501 -35.82 -12.33 12.03
CA ALA A 501 -34.88 -13.31 12.56
C ALA A 501 -34.23 -12.86 13.87
#